data_071c1d79f978f2798f8be33d07d6e877
#
_entry.id   071c1d79f978f2798f8be33d07d6e877
#
_cell.length_a   1.000
_cell.length_b   1.000
_cell.length_c   1.000
_cell.angle_alpha   90.00
_cell.angle_beta   90.00
_cell.angle_gamma   90.00
#
_symmetry.space_group_name_H-M   'P 1'
#
loop_
_entity.id
_entity.type
_entity.pdbx_description
1 polymer ?
#
loop_
_entity_poly.entity_id
_entity_poly.type
_entity_poly.pdbx_seq_one_letter_code
_entity_poly.pdbx_strand_id
1 'polypeptide(L)'
;MQQKSATTKMKGGIMKTLSNPLLNFDTYIDMKTAMEKKAYPIVLNGCVDSQKAHFIPNLGEDFPCRLVLTYKEDKAKELYQDLRFFDSNTVLYPSRDVLFYSADVHSNHIERQRMDILKKLMAGEPLTI
;
A
#
# COMPACT_ATOMS: atom_id res chain seq x y z
N MET A 1 -42.33 -6.27 9.97
CA MET A 1 -40.94 -6.20 10.43
C MET A 1 -40.03 -6.65 9.29
N GLN A 2 -39.51 -5.70 8.50
CA GLN A 2 -38.62 -6.00 7.39
C GLN A 2 -37.18 -5.73 7.83
N GLN A 3 -36.39 -6.78 7.94
CA GLN A 3 -34.94 -6.67 8.09
C GLN A 3 -34.33 -6.17 6.76
N LYS A 4 -33.88 -4.92 6.74
CA LYS A 4 -33.04 -4.40 5.68
C LYS A 4 -31.66 -5.07 5.81
N SER A 5 -31.38 -6.02 4.94
CA SER A 5 -30.06 -6.52 4.67
C SER A 5 -29.18 -5.37 4.17
N ALA A 6 -28.30 -4.88 5.02
CA ALA A 6 -27.29 -3.90 4.63
C ALA A 6 -26.21 -4.63 3.81
N THR A 7 -26.38 -4.66 2.49
CA THR A 7 -25.32 -5.05 1.57
C THR A 7 -24.26 -3.96 1.61
N THR A 8 -23.25 -4.15 2.45
CA THR A 8 -22.05 -3.31 2.46
C THR A 8 -21.33 -3.51 1.14
N LYS A 9 -21.49 -2.55 0.24
CA LYS A 9 -20.76 -2.48 -1.02
C LYS A 9 -19.29 -2.34 -0.67
N MET A 10 -18.51 -3.42 -0.84
CA MET A 10 -17.05 -3.40 -0.69
C MET A 10 -16.49 -2.42 -1.73
N LYS A 11 -16.19 -1.20 -1.31
CA LYS A 11 -15.28 -0.34 -2.06
C LYS A 11 -13.92 -1.03 -1.98
N GLY A 12 -13.36 -1.43 -3.13
CA GLY A 12 -12.07 -2.07 -3.21
C GLY A 12 -11.04 -1.28 -2.40
N GLY A 13 -10.25 -1.99 -1.61
CA GLY A 13 -9.25 -1.37 -0.76
C GLY A 13 -9.02 -2.17 0.52
N ILE A 14 -8.87 -1.46 1.60
CA ILE A 14 -8.43 -1.94 2.90
C ILE A 14 -9.47 -2.83 3.57
N MET A 15 -9.01 -3.94 4.15
CA MET A 15 -9.85 -4.86 4.89
C MET A 15 -10.21 -4.27 6.26
N LYS A 16 -11.30 -3.51 6.32
CA LYS A 16 -11.72 -2.74 7.51
C LYS A 16 -11.88 -3.57 8.79
N THR A 17 -12.26 -4.83 8.68
CA THR A 17 -12.42 -5.73 9.84
C THR A 17 -11.10 -5.91 10.62
N LEU A 18 -9.95 -5.81 9.95
CA LEU A 18 -8.63 -5.93 10.57
C LEU A 18 -8.06 -4.58 11.04
N SER A 19 -8.74 -3.47 10.75
CA SER A 19 -8.35 -2.14 11.23
C SER A 19 -8.75 -1.91 12.69
N ASN A 20 -9.82 -2.54 13.16
CA ASN A 20 -10.34 -2.31 14.51
C ASN A 20 -9.32 -2.57 15.64
N PRO A 21 -8.49 -3.62 15.60
CA PRO A 21 -7.46 -3.85 16.62
C PRO A 21 -6.44 -2.73 16.72
N LEU A 22 -6.19 -1.99 15.65
CA LEU A 22 -5.23 -0.87 15.65
C LEU A 22 -5.70 0.30 16.53
N LEU A 23 -7.00 0.47 16.69
CA LEU A 23 -7.57 1.53 17.52
C LEU A 23 -7.28 1.36 19.02
N ASN A 24 -6.78 0.19 19.43
CA ASN A 24 -6.34 -0.10 20.79
C ASN A 24 -4.82 0.04 20.96
N PHE A 25 -4.11 0.48 19.92
CA PHE A 25 -2.66 0.62 19.90
C PHE A 25 -2.27 2.08 20.05
N ASP A 26 -1.72 2.46 21.19
CA ASP A 26 -1.33 3.85 21.48
C ASP A 26 -0.42 4.43 20.38
N THR A 27 0.59 3.69 19.97
CA THR A 27 1.51 4.11 18.89
C THR A 27 0.78 4.41 17.59
N TYR A 28 -0.26 3.63 17.25
CA TYR A 28 -1.05 3.89 16.04
C TYR A 28 -1.89 5.15 16.18
N ILE A 29 -2.49 5.36 17.35
CA ILE A 29 -3.29 6.56 17.65
C ILE A 29 -2.40 7.81 17.62
N ASP A 30 -1.19 7.73 18.20
CA ASP A 30 -0.22 8.82 18.18
C ASP A 30 0.19 9.18 16.73
N MET A 31 0.49 8.17 15.89
CA MET A 31 0.82 8.42 14.49
C MET A 31 -0.35 9.06 13.73
N LYS A 32 -1.57 8.55 13.92
CA LYS A 32 -2.77 9.11 13.27
C LYS A 32 -2.99 10.56 13.69
N THR A 33 -2.88 10.84 14.98
CA THR A 33 -2.98 12.20 15.53
C THR A 33 -1.90 13.14 14.98
N ALA A 34 -0.66 12.65 14.85
CA ALA A 34 0.43 13.43 14.25
C ALA A 34 0.18 13.73 12.77
N MET A 35 -0.37 12.77 12.02
CA MET A 35 -0.75 12.98 10.62
C MET A 35 -1.86 14.01 10.47
N GLU A 36 -2.90 13.95 11.31
CA GLU A 36 -3.99 14.92 11.32
C GLU A 36 -3.48 16.35 11.62
N LYS A 37 -2.51 16.47 12.52
CA LYS A 37 -1.83 17.73 12.86
C LYS A 37 -0.77 18.16 11.85
N LYS A 38 -0.54 17.35 10.79
CA LYS A 38 0.52 17.56 9.77
C LYS A 38 1.91 17.69 10.38
N ALA A 39 2.16 16.96 11.46
CA ALA A 39 3.46 16.92 12.14
C ALA A 39 4.39 15.92 11.41
N TYR A 40 5.06 16.35 10.38
CA TYR A 40 5.96 15.54 9.57
C TYR A 40 7.42 15.99 9.71
N PRO A 41 8.40 15.08 9.57
CA PRO A 41 8.26 13.63 9.37
C PRO A 41 7.90 12.86 10.64
N ILE A 42 7.20 11.72 10.49
CA ILE A 42 6.95 10.78 11.59
C ILE A 42 7.96 9.65 11.48
N VAL A 43 8.68 9.36 12.56
CA VAL A 43 9.66 8.27 12.62
C VAL A 43 9.16 7.19 13.56
N LEU A 44 9.04 5.97 13.04
CA LEU A 44 8.63 4.79 13.80
C LEU A 44 9.82 3.82 13.95
N ASN A 45 10.26 3.60 15.19
CA ASN A 45 11.32 2.66 15.51
C ASN A 45 10.78 1.35 16.06
N GLY A 46 11.49 0.24 15.80
CA GLY A 46 11.16 -1.07 16.37
C GLY A 46 9.92 -1.75 15.75
N CYS A 47 9.40 -1.22 14.65
CA CYS A 47 8.27 -1.80 13.93
C CYS A 47 8.72 -3.02 13.12
N VAL A 48 8.10 -4.19 13.35
CA VAL A 48 8.34 -5.40 12.57
C VAL A 48 7.60 -5.33 11.21
N ASP A 49 8.02 -6.12 10.24
CA ASP A 49 7.51 -6.01 8.86
C ASP A 49 5.99 -6.26 8.76
N SER A 50 5.46 -7.22 9.51
CA SER A 50 4.02 -7.48 9.58
C SER A 50 3.21 -6.30 10.15
N GLN A 51 3.76 -5.57 11.11
CA GLN A 51 3.13 -4.35 11.62
C GLN A 51 3.15 -3.23 10.57
N LYS A 52 4.25 -3.09 9.83
CA LYS A 52 4.33 -2.11 8.72
C LYS A 52 3.24 -2.37 7.69
N ALA A 53 3.09 -3.63 7.28
CA ALA A 53 2.06 -4.02 6.32
C ALA A 53 0.64 -3.74 6.81
N HIS A 54 0.41 -3.78 8.12
CA HIS A 54 -0.88 -3.45 8.72
C HIS A 54 -1.07 -1.93 8.91
N PHE A 55 -0.03 -1.20 9.31
CA PHE A 55 -0.11 0.23 9.57
C PHE A 55 -0.23 1.07 8.29
N ILE A 56 0.59 0.78 7.26
CA ILE A 56 0.66 1.58 6.04
C ILE A 56 -0.69 1.79 5.37
N PRO A 57 -1.49 0.75 5.06
CA PRO A 57 -2.79 0.94 4.44
C PRO A 57 -3.76 1.72 5.31
N ASN A 58 -3.77 1.44 6.61
CA ASN A 58 -4.74 2.03 7.54
C ASN A 58 -4.43 3.50 7.87
N LEU A 59 -3.15 3.85 8.06
CA LEU A 59 -2.74 5.25 8.22
C LEU A 59 -2.95 6.06 6.96
N GLY A 60 -2.80 5.42 5.81
CA GLY A 60 -2.91 6.06 4.51
C GLY A 60 -4.30 5.99 3.87
N GLU A 61 -5.35 5.55 4.57
CA GLU A 61 -6.67 5.32 3.95
C GLU A 61 -7.29 6.58 3.33
N ASP A 62 -6.97 7.76 3.86
CA ASP A 62 -7.48 9.04 3.37
C ASP A 62 -6.68 9.59 2.16
N PHE A 63 -5.56 8.95 1.82
CA PHE A 63 -4.73 9.36 0.68
C PHE A 63 -5.05 8.54 -0.56
N PRO A 64 -5.27 9.19 -1.72
CA PRO A 64 -5.56 8.48 -2.96
C PRO A 64 -4.35 7.69 -3.47
N CYS A 65 -3.14 8.13 -3.15
CA CYS A 65 -1.90 7.44 -3.53
C CYS A 65 -0.96 7.35 -2.33
N ARG A 66 -0.40 6.16 -2.13
CA ARG A 66 0.61 5.86 -1.11
C ARG A 66 1.83 5.30 -1.80
N LEU A 67 2.98 5.92 -1.57
CA LEU A 67 4.26 5.48 -2.10
C LEU A 67 5.10 4.88 -0.99
N VAL A 68 5.46 3.61 -1.13
CA VAL A 68 6.28 2.86 -0.18
C VAL A 68 7.63 2.57 -0.80
N LEU A 69 8.70 3.11 -0.21
CA LEU A 69 10.05 2.94 -0.69
C LEU A 69 10.81 1.93 0.16
N THR A 70 11.52 1.03 -0.49
CA THR A 70 12.41 0.07 0.15
C THR A 70 13.81 0.14 -0.46
N TYR A 71 14.79 -0.40 0.24
CA TYR A 71 16.20 -0.35 -0.18
C TYR A 71 16.63 -1.52 -1.08
N LYS A 72 15.81 -2.57 -1.18
CA LYS A 72 16.08 -3.78 -2.00
C LYS A 72 14.81 -4.29 -2.66
N GLU A 73 14.97 -4.86 -3.85
CA GLU A 73 13.87 -5.44 -4.61
C GLU A 73 13.19 -6.61 -3.90
N ASP A 74 13.97 -7.50 -3.27
CA ASP A 74 13.41 -8.62 -2.51
C ASP A 74 12.53 -8.13 -1.36
N LYS A 75 12.96 -7.08 -0.65
CA LYS A 75 12.15 -6.45 0.39
C LYS A 75 10.90 -5.77 -0.15
N ALA A 76 10.98 -5.21 -1.34
CA ALA A 76 9.79 -4.67 -2.01
C ALA A 76 8.78 -5.77 -2.35
N LYS A 77 9.26 -6.93 -2.83
CA LYS A 77 8.40 -8.10 -3.15
C LYS A 77 7.74 -8.68 -1.89
N GLU A 78 8.51 -8.87 -0.81
CA GLU A 78 7.98 -9.34 0.47
C GLU A 78 6.89 -8.38 0.98
N LEU A 79 7.21 -7.11 1.09
CA LEU A 79 6.27 -6.10 1.58
C LEU A 79 5.03 -5.94 0.69
N TYR A 80 5.20 -6.08 -0.63
CA TYR A 80 4.10 -6.09 -1.59
C TYR A 80 3.10 -7.24 -1.30
N GLN A 81 3.63 -8.45 -1.03
CA GLN A 81 2.78 -9.60 -0.71
C GLN A 81 2.00 -9.36 0.60
N ASP A 82 2.69 -8.86 1.62
CA ASP A 82 2.08 -8.56 2.92
C ASP A 82 1.04 -7.43 2.83
N LEU A 83 1.37 -6.34 2.15
CA LEU A 83 0.45 -5.21 1.95
C LEU A 83 -0.79 -5.62 1.15
N ARG A 84 -0.63 -6.45 0.14
CA ARG A 84 -1.74 -6.90 -0.70
C ARG A 84 -2.78 -7.70 0.06
N PHE A 85 -2.40 -8.33 1.17
CA PHE A 85 -3.34 -8.98 2.06
C PHE A 85 -4.32 -7.98 2.71
N PHE A 86 -3.83 -6.78 3.05
CA PHE A 86 -4.64 -5.74 3.69
C PHE A 86 -5.27 -4.76 2.68
N ASP A 87 -4.59 -4.50 1.57
CA ASP A 87 -5.01 -3.55 0.55
C ASP A 87 -4.87 -4.15 -0.86
N SER A 88 -5.99 -4.52 -1.46
CA SER A 88 -6.05 -5.11 -2.80
C SER A 88 -5.56 -4.17 -3.92
N ASN A 89 -5.49 -2.85 -3.65
CA ASN A 89 -4.99 -1.85 -4.60
C ASN A 89 -3.47 -1.67 -4.53
N THR A 90 -2.78 -2.56 -3.82
CA THR A 90 -1.31 -2.56 -3.78
C THR A 90 -0.74 -3.08 -5.09
N VAL A 91 0.23 -2.38 -5.63
CA VAL A 91 0.96 -2.73 -6.85
C VAL A 91 2.47 -2.63 -6.61
N LEU A 92 3.23 -3.51 -7.24
CA LEU A 92 4.70 -3.46 -7.20
C LEU A 92 5.20 -2.72 -8.46
N TYR A 93 5.88 -1.60 -8.25
CA TYR A 93 6.55 -0.89 -9.33
C TYR A 93 7.96 -1.46 -9.49
N PRO A 94 8.23 -2.23 -10.55
CA PRO A 94 9.50 -2.94 -10.68
C PRO A 94 10.67 -1.98 -10.92
N SER A 95 11.85 -2.36 -10.41
CA SER A 95 13.10 -1.69 -10.74
C SER A 95 13.39 -1.81 -12.25
N ARG A 96 14.17 -0.90 -12.77
CA ARG A 96 14.65 -0.98 -14.14
C ARG A 96 15.95 -1.79 -14.12
N ASP A 97 15.91 -3.01 -14.63
CA ASP A 97 17.13 -3.78 -14.85
C ASP A 97 18.00 -3.06 -15.88
N VAL A 98 19.12 -2.54 -15.42
CA VAL A 98 20.19 -2.00 -16.28
C VAL A 98 21.11 -3.16 -16.65
N LEU A 99 20.57 -4.23 -17.19
CA LEU A 99 21.37 -5.29 -17.76
C LEU A 99 21.75 -4.91 -19.20
N PHE A 100 23.00 -4.52 -19.36
CA PHE A 100 23.58 -4.13 -20.64
C PHE A 100 23.61 -5.27 -21.69
N TYR A 101 23.26 -6.51 -21.30
CA TYR A 101 23.39 -7.70 -22.14
C TYR A 101 22.32 -8.74 -21.84
N SER A 102 21.05 -8.52 -22.15
CA SER A 102 20.15 -9.66 -22.43
C SER A 102 18.78 -9.26 -22.98
N ALA A 103 18.54 -9.85 -24.10
CA ALA A 103 17.28 -10.23 -24.73
C ALA A 103 16.03 -9.36 -24.47
N ASP A 104 15.60 -8.75 -25.53
CA ASP A 104 14.42 -7.88 -25.73
C ASP A 104 13.08 -8.32 -25.09
N VAL A 105 12.94 -9.57 -24.69
CA VAL A 105 11.64 -10.11 -24.26
C VAL A 105 11.31 -9.76 -22.81
N HIS A 106 12.28 -9.77 -21.90
CA HIS A 106 12.04 -9.44 -20.48
C HIS A 106 11.89 -7.93 -20.25
N SER A 107 12.60 -7.11 -21.00
CA SER A 107 12.50 -5.65 -20.93
C SER A 107 11.09 -5.16 -21.24
N ASN A 108 10.46 -5.67 -22.27
CA ASN A 108 9.12 -5.28 -22.69
C ASN A 108 8.04 -5.57 -21.63
N HIS A 109 8.17 -6.63 -20.84
CA HIS A 109 7.20 -6.96 -19.79
C HIS A 109 7.28 -5.97 -18.62
N ILE A 110 8.49 -5.67 -18.17
CA ILE A 110 8.74 -4.72 -17.09
C ILE A 110 8.25 -3.31 -17.48
N GLU A 111 8.55 -2.89 -18.70
CA GLU A 111 8.10 -1.57 -19.20
C GLU A 111 6.56 -1.49 -19.29
N ARG A 112 5.90 -2.52 -19.76
CA ARG A 112 4.42 -2.59 -19.79
C ARG A 112 3.84 -2.50 -18.37
N GLN A 113 4.37 -3.27 -17.43
CA GLN A 113 3.92 -3.24 -16.04
C GLN A 113 4.08 -1.83 -15.43
N ARG A 114 5.23 -1.19 -15.64
CA ARG A 114 5.46 0.19 -15.20
C ARG A 114 4.46 1.17 -15.83
N MET A 115 4.24 1.04 -17.14
CA MET A 115 3.30 1.89 -17.87
C MET A 115 1.86 1.72 -17.38
N ASP A 116 1.44 0.50 -17.09
CA ASP A 116 0.08 0.23 -16.60
C ASP A 116 -0.16 0.83 -15.20
N ILE A 117 0.86 0.81 -14.34
CA ILE A 117 0.78 1.48 -13.03
C ILE A 117 0.67 3.01 -13.22
N LEU A 118 1.47 3.58 -14.12
CA LEU A 118 1.40 5.02 -14.41
C LEU A 118 0.04 5.42 -14.99
N LYS A 119 -0.54 4.61 -15.87
CA LYS A 119 -1.90 4.86 -16.40
C LYS A 119 -2.94 4.89 -15.27
N LYS A 120 -2.88 3.95 -14.33
CA LYS A 120 -3.78 3.93 -13.17
C LYS A 120 -3.64 5.17 -12.30
N LEU A 121 -2.39 5.60 -12.05
CA LEU A 121 -2.11 6.84 -11.33
C LEU A 121 -2.71 8.06 -12.05
N MET A 122 -2.52 8.16 -13.37
CA MET A 122 -3.08 9.26 -14.17
C MET A 122 -4.61 9.23 -14.21
N ALA A 123 -5.22 8.06 -14.11
CA ALA A 123 -6.66 7.89 -14.00
C ALA A 123 -7.21 8.25 -12.59
N GLY A 124 -6.32 8.55 -11.63
CA GLY A 124 -6.72 8.88 -10.25
C GLY A 124 -7.21 7.66 -9.45
N GLU A 125 -6.85 6.44 -9.87
CA GLU A 125 -7.19 5.24 -9.12
C GLU A 125 -6.44 5.23 -7.77
N PRO A 126 -7.11 4.86 -6.67
CA PRO A 126 -6.44 4.73 -5.38
C PRO A 126 -5.44 3.57 -5.44
N LEU A 127 -4.16 3.86 -5.14
CA LEU A 127 -3.07 2.89 -5.24
C LEU A 127 -2.11 2.98 -4.05
N THR A 128 -1.60 1.82 -3.63
CA THR A 128 -0.38 1.68 -2.83
C THR A 128 0.72 1.10 -3.72
N ILE A 129 1.83 1.84 -3.91
CA ILE A 129 2.92 1.51 -4.83
C ILE A 129 4.17 1.20 -4.03
#